data_cbd7d2b92f1b4fecded2321213f0af1f
#
_entry.id   cbd7d2b92f1b4fecded2321213f0af1f
#
_cell.length_a   1.000
_cell.length_b   1.000
_cell.length_c   1.000
_cell.angle_alpha   90.00
_cell.angle_beta   90.00
_cell.angle_gamma   90.00
#
_symmetry.space_group_name_H-M   'P 1'
#
loop_
_entity.id
_entity.type
_entity.pdbx_description
1 polymer ?
#
loop_
_entity_poly.entity_id
_entity_poly.type
_entity_poly.pdbx_seq_one_letter_code
_entity_poly.pdbx_strand_id
1 'polypeptide(L)'
;MIRFTVATVCFNAATTLRRTLDSVLVQQYPHIEHLIIDGASTDDTRRLVDEYATLYRGITDGRSLVFRSELDKGLYDAMNKALRQADGDYILFLNAGDKFHATTTLSDIASQLSAFADPAQLPAVLYGDTHLVDDRGTFLRARRLSPPEQLRRHD
;
A
#
# COMPACT_ATOMS: atom_id res chain seq x y z
N MET A 1 4.93 15.39 -10.54
CA MET A 1 5.30 14.64 -9.30
C MET A 1 4.48 13.36 -9.31
N ILE A 2 5.09 12.23 -9.00
CA ILE A 2 4.41 10.91 -8.96
C ILE A 2 3.48 10.83 -7.75
N ARG A 3 2.26 10.38 -7.94
CA ARG A 3 1.30 10.08 -6.87
C ARG A 3 1.21 8.56 -6.70
N PHE A 4 1.36 8.08 -5.47
CA PHE A 4 1.19 6.66 -5.16
C PHE A 4 -0.17 6.42 -4.50
N THR A 5 -0.91 5.40 -4.98
CA THR A 5 -1.98 4.79 -4.20
C THR A 5 -1.40 3.60 -3.43
N VAL A 6 -1.38 3.70 -2.10
CA VAL A 6 -1.12 2.57 -1.21
C VAL A 6 -2.46 1.91 -0.91
N ALA A 7 -2.70 0.74 -1.48
CA ALA A 7 -3.95 0.00 -1.30
C ALA A 7 -3.78 -1.05 -0.19
N THR A 8 -4.48 -0.86 0.92
CA THR A 8 -4.55 -1.83 2.02
C THR A 8 -5.88 -2.57 1.96
N VAL A 9 -5.84 -3.87 1.72
CA VAL A 9 -7.02 -4.73 1.80
C VAL A 9 -7.03 -5.47 3.12
N CYS A 10 -8.20 -5.56 3.77
CA CYS A 10 -8.34 -6.16 5.09
C CYS A 10 -9.70 -6.85 5.26
N PHE A 11 -9.71 -7.90 6.08
CA PHE A 11 -10.91 -8.55 6.58
C PHE A 11 -10.59 -9.16 7.94
N ASN A 12 -11.32 -8.77 8.99
CA ASN A 12 -11.12 -9.18 10.38
C ASN A 12 -9.63 -9.11 10.79
N ALA A 13 -9.02 -7.93 10.56
CA ALA A 13 -7.58 -7.71 10.67
C ALA A 13 -7.19 -6.87 11.91
N ALA A 14 -8.03 -6.80 12.94
CA ALA A 14 -7.82 -5.95 14.11
C ALA A 14 -6.44 -6.15 14.79
N THR A 15 -5.90 -7.37 14.76
CA THR A 15 -4.62 -7.69 15.39
C THR A 15 -3.39 -7.30 14.55
N THR A 16 -3.54 -7.13 13.25
CA THR A 16 -2.41 -6.94 12.31
C THR A 16 -2.43 -5.61 11.59
N LEU A 17 -3.60 -5.01 11.42
CA LEU A 17 -3.79 -3.81 10.59
C LEU A 17 -3.00 -2.60 11.11
N ARG A 18 -2.89 -2.41 12.44
CA ARG A 18 -2.24 -1.25 13.06
C ARG A 18 -0.84 -1.01 12.50
N ARG A 19 -0.02 -2.07 12.42
CA ARG A 19 1.37 -1.95 11.93
C ARG A 19 1.44 -1.48 10.47
N THR A 20 0.45 -1.86 9.66
CA THR A 20 0.35 -1.42 8.27
C THR A 20 0.02 0.07 8.20
N LEU A 21 -1.04 0.49 8.90
CA LEU A 21 -1.48 1.88 8.97
C LEU A 21 -0.36 2.81 9.44
N ASP A 22 0.30 2.44 10.54
CA ASP A 22 1.40 3.23 11.12
C ASP A 22 2.57 3.33 10.12
N SER A 23 2.89 2.28 9.36
CA SER A 23 3.99 2.29 8.39
C SER A 23 3.72 3.19 7.18
N VAL A 24 2.45 3.39 6.81
CA VAL A 24 2.04 4.34 5.77
C VAL A 24 2.07 5.77 6.32
N LEU A 25 1.58 5.96 7.55
CA LEU A 25 1.50 7.27 8.20
C LEU A 25 2.87 7.97 8.27
N VAL A 26 3.92 7.20 8.60
CA VAL A 26 5.27 7.73 8.80
C VAL A 26 6.10 7.87 7.52
N GLN A 27 5.55 7.57 6.35
CA GLN A 27 6.27 7.75 5.08
C GLN A 27 6.62 9.23 4.86
N GLN A 28 7.87 9.49 4.46
CA GLN A 28 8.39 10.83 4.18
C GLN A 28 8.16 11.21 2.71
N TYR A 29 6.92 11.07 2.25
CA TYR A 29 6.51 11.44 0.89
C TYR A 29 5.09 12.02 0.91
N PRO A 30 4.86 13.20 0.31
CA PRO A 30 3.59 13.90 0.48
C PRO A 30 2.47 13.46 -0.49
N HIS A 31 2.81 12.84 -1.64
CA HIS A 31 1.82 12.51 -2.67
C HIS A 31 1.34 11.07 -2.54
N ILE A 32 0.67 10.77 -1.42
CA ILE A 32 0.11 9.46 -1.11
C ILE A 32 -1.41 9.54 -1.03
N GLU A 33 -2.09 8.67 -1.78
CA GLU A 33 -3.44 8.24 -1.48
C GLU A 33 -3.35 6.93 -0.69
N HIS A 34 -3.83 6.89 0.55
CA HIS A 34 -4.01 5.64 1.27
C HIS A 34 -5.44 5.16 1.08
N LEU A 35 -5.63 4.10 0.29
CA LEU A 35 -6.90 3.50 -0.03
C LEU A 35 -7.09 2.21 0.78
N ILE A 36 -8.03 2.20 1.72
CA ILE A 36 -8.34 1.03 2.56
C ILE A 36 -9.63 0.41 2.10
N ILE A 37 -9.58 -0.87 1.70
CA ILE A 37 -10.73 -1.68 1.30
C ILE A 37 -10.91 -2.78 2.35
N ASP A 38 -12.03 -2.71 3.06
CA ASP A 38 -12.43 -3.64 4.10
C ASP A 38 -13.56 -4.54 3.60
N GLY A 39 -13.40 -5.84 3.75
CA GLY A 39 -14.33 -6.89 3.35
C GLY A 39 -15.58 -7.00 4.26
N ALA A 40 -16.07 -5.89 4.84
CA ALA A 40 -17.13 -5.84 5.82
C ALA A 40 -16.76 -6.59 7.12
N SER A 41 -15.62 -6.24 7.70
CA SER A 41 -15.14 -6.80 8.97
C SER A 41 -16.15 -6.65 10.10
N THR A 42 -16.18 -7.66 10.97
CA THR A 42 -17.06 -7.72 12.14
C THR A 42 -16.31 -7.58 13.47
N ASP A 43 -14.98 -7.51 13.42
CA ASP A 43 -14.10 -7.25 14.57
C ASP A 43 -13.77 -5.75 14.72
N ASP A 44 -12.79 -5.41 15.53
CA ASP A 44 -12.35 -4.04 15.78
C ASP A 44 -11.62 -3.36 14.59
N THR A 45 -11.55 -3.98 13.41
CA THR A 45 -10.86 -3.44 12.23
C THR A 45 -11.37 -2.02 11.89
N ARG A 46 -12.69 -1.83 11.86
CA ARG A 46 -13.28 -0.53 11.54
C ARG A 46 -12.89 0.55 12.56
N ARG A 47 -12.92 0.22 13.84
CA ARG A 47 -12.53 1.16 14.91
C ARG A 47 -11.09 1.63 14.74
N LEU A 48 -10.17 0.72 14.39
CA LEU A 48 -8.77 1.08 14.10
C LEU A 48 -8.65 2.03 12.91
N VAL A 49 -9.42 1.84 11.85
CA VAL A 49 -9.42 2.74 10.68
C VAL A 49 -9.99 4.11 11.05
N ASP A 50 -11.03 4.18 11.87
CA ASP A 50 -11.62 5.45 12.33
C ASP A 50 -10.62 6.25 13.21
N GLU A 51 -9.89 5.58 14.10
CA GLU A 51 -8.78 6.18 14.87
C GLU A 51 -7.68 6.71 13.93
N TYR A 52 -7.25 5.91 12.97
CA TYR A 52 -6.27 6.29 11.98
C TYR A 52 -6.72 7.49 11.13
N ALA A 53 -7.98 7.50 10.69
CA ALA A 53 -8.55 8.62 9.95
C ALA A 53 -8.51 9.94 10.74
N THR A 54 -8.62 9.86 12.06
CA THR A 54 -8.49 11.05 12.94
C THR A 54 -7.07 11.62 12.91
N LEU A 55 -6.05 10.76 12.93
CA LEU A 55 -4.64 11.17 12.79
C LEU A 55 -4.38 11.75 11.39
N TYR A 56 -4.95 11.11 10.36
CA TYR A 56 -4.75 11.51 8.96
C TYR A 56 -5.32 12.90 8.65
N ARG A 57 -6.43 13.32 9.32
CA ARG A 57 -7.01 14.67 9.17
C ARG A 57 -6.07 15.79 9.59
N GLY A 58 -5.11 15.51 10.46
CA GLY A 58 -4.08 16.47 10.88
C GLY A 58 -2.97 16.68 9.85
N ILE A 59 -2.93 15.88 8.80
CA ILE A 59 -1.91 15.95 7.76
C ILE A 59 -2.38 16.88 6.64
N THR A 60 -1.59 17.92 6.33
CA THR A 60 -1.93 18.96 5.36
C THR A 60 -0.96 19.01 4.17
N ASP A 61 -0.17 17.95 3.98
CA ASP A 61 0.91 17.91 2.99
C ASP A 61 0.50 17.35 1.61
N GLY A 62 -0.80 17.14 1.38
CA GLY A 62 -1.33 16.62 0.12
C GLY A 62 -1.69 15.14 0.13
N ARG A 63 -1.47 14.44 1.23
CA ARG A 63 -1.93 13.06 1.41
C ARG A 63 -3.44 12.98 1.54
N SER A 64 -4.01 11.89 1.08
CA SER A 64 -5.44 11.60 1.23
C SER A 64 -5.67 10.19 1.78
N LEU A 65 -6.79 10.01 2.47
CA LEU A 65 -7.26 8.73 2.98
C LEU A 65 -8.65 8.45 2.44
N VAL A 66 -8.81 7.28 1.84
CA VAL A 66 -10.11 6.77 1.38
C VAL A 66 -10.37 5.44 2.08
N PHE A 67 -11.51 5.29 2.72
CA PHE A 67 -11.96 4.05 3.35
C PHE A 67 -13.26 3.57 2.74
N ARG A 68 -13.31 2.30 2.37
CA ARG A 68 -14.51 1.59 1.89
C ARG A 68 -14.64 0.28 2.62
N SER A 69 -15.84 0.03 3.15
CA SER A 69 -16.18 -1.23 3.82
C SER A 69 -17.42 -1.80 3.14
N GLU A 70 -17.25 -2.94 2.49
CA GLU A 70 -18.32 -3.65 1.78
C GLU A 70 -17.94 -5.13 1.60
N LEU A 71 -18.95 -6.00 1.53
CA LEU A 71 -18.72 -7.41 1.27
C LEU A 71 -17.91 -7.62 -0.01
N ASP A 72 -16.96 -8.53 0.04
CA ASP A 72 -16.16 -8.98 -1.08
C ASP A 72 -16.19 -10.52 -1.21
N LYS A 73 -15.63 -11.01 -2.32
CA LYS A 73 -15.47 -12.43 -2.61
C LYS A 73 -14.05 -12.93 -2.29
N GLY A 74 -13.38 -12.26 -1.37
CA GLY A 74 -12.01 -12.56 -0.94
C GLY A 74 -10.97 -11.55 -1.45
N LEU A 75 -9.72 -11.82 -1.11
CA LEU A 75 -8.58 -10.93 -1.30
C LEU A 75 -8.50 -10.27 -2.69
N TYR A 76 -8.60 -11.07 -3.74
CA TYR A 76 -8.47 -10.56 -5.11
C TYR A 76 -9.65 -9.69 -5.56
N ASP A 77 -10.85 -9.93 -5.03
CA ASP A 77 -12.00 -9.05 -5.30
C ASP A 77 -11.79 -7.68 -4.63
N ALA A 78 -11.31 -7.67 -3.37
CA ALA A 78 -10.94 -6.45 -2.68
C ALA A 78 -9.82 -5.69 -3.40
N MET A 79 -8.77 -6.39 -3.88
CA MET A 79 -7.70 -5.78 -4.68
C MET A 79 -8.22 -5.21 -6.00
N ASN A 80 -9.13 -5.90 -6.68
CA ASN A 80 -9.76 -5.39 -7.91
C ASN A 80 -10.64 -4.15 -7.64
N LYS A 81 -11.30 -4.08 -6.48
CA LYS A 81 -12.04 -2.88 -6.05
C LYS A 81 -11.08 -1.71 -5.84
N ALA A 82 -9.92 -1.96 -5.21
CA ALA A 82 -8.89 -0.95 -5.03
C ALA A 82 -8.35 -0.45 -6.38
N LEU A 83 -8.05 -1.34 -7.33
CA LEU A 83 -7.60 -0.96 -8.67
C LEU A 83 -8.56 -0.02 -9.40
N ARG A 84 -9.87 -0.24 -9.23
CA ARG A 84 -10.90 0.62 -9.86
C ARG A 84 -11.05 1.99 -9.22
N GLN A 85 -10.58 2.16 -7.99
CA GLN A 85 -10.73 3.39 -7.20
C GLN A 85 -9.44 4.16 -7.03
N ALA A 86 -8.30 3.56 -7.34
CA ALA A 86 -6.99 4.19 -7.21
C ALA A 86 -6.88 5.43 -8.10
N ASP A 87 -6.36 6.53 -7.53
CA ASP A 87 -6.18 7.84 -8.18
C ASP A 87 -4.68 8.18 -8.37
N GLY A 88 -3.77 7.28 -7.98
CA GLY A 88 -2.33 7.45 -8.14
C GLY A 88 -1.81 7.02 -9.51
N ASP A 89 -0.65 7.56 -9.90
CA ASP A 89 0.10 7.12 -11.09
C ASP A 89 0.57 5.67 -10.95
N TYR A 90 0.86 5.24 -9.72
CA TYR A 90 1.21 3.87 -9.36
C TYR A 90 0.39 3.38 -8.19
N ILE A 91 -0.02 2.12 -8.24
CA ILE A 91 -0.65 1.44 -7.12
C ILE A 91 0.30 0.42 -6.51
N LEU A 92 0.36 0.40 -5.18
CA LEU A 92 1.10 -0.56 -4.36
C LEU A 92 0.12 -1.26 -3.43
N PHE A 93 0.07 -2.59 -3.47
CA PHE A 93 -0.69 -3.36 -2.50
C PHE A 93 0.15 -3.63 -1.25
N LEU A 94 -0.32 -3.10 -0.11
CA LEU A 94 0.25 -3.32 1.21
C LEU A 94 -0.85 -3.92 2.09
N ASN A 95 -0.96 -5.24 2.08
CA ASN A 95 -2.03 -5.96 2.76
C ASN A 95 -1.96 -5.78 4.28
N ALA A 96 -3.10 -5.95 4.97
CA ALA A 96 -3.13 -5.88 6.42
C ALA A 96 -2.15 -6.88 7.06
N GLY A 97 -1.21 -6.36 7.83
CA GLY A 97 -0.11 -7.13 8.41
C GLY A 97 1.26 -6.86 7.77
N ASP A 98 1.30 -6.43 6.51
CA ASP A 98 2.52 -5.99 5.85
C ASP A 98 2.89 -4.56 6.25
N LYS A 99 4.15 -4.18 6.10
CA LYS A 99 4.62 -2.82 6.37
C LYS A 99 5.73 -2.41 5.42
N PHE A 100 5.87 -1.13 5.18
CA PHE A 100 7.05 -0.58 4.51
C PHE A 100 8.32 -0.89 5.30
N HIS A 101 9.40 -1.17 4.58
CA HIS A 101 10.71 -1.45 5.19
C HIS A 101 11.31 -0.21 5.87
N ALA A 102 11.17 0.96 5.26
CA ALA A 102 11.71 2.23 5.75
C ALA A 102 10.70 3.36 5.58
N THR A 103 10.89 4.45 6.34
CA THR A 103 10.06 5.66 6.22
C THR A 103 10.31 6.42 4.92
N THR A 104 11.40 6.12 4.22
CA THR A 104 11.81 6.72 2.95
C THR A 104 11.42 5.90 1.73
N THR A 105 10.79 4.71 1.90
CA THR A 105 10.54 3.79 0.78
C THR A 105 9.87 4.46 -0.41
N LEU A 106 8.80 5.24 -0.20
CA LEU A 106 8.09 5.90 -1.30
C LEU A 106 8.88 7.07 -1.90
N SER A 107 9.63 7.82 -1.09
CA SER A 107 10.51 8.90 -1.60
C SER A 107 11.68 8.33 -2.40
N ASP A 108 12.23 7.17 -2.01
CA ASP A 108 13.31 6.51 -2.73
C ASP A 108 12.83 6.01 -4.09
N ILE A 109 11.63 5.40 -4.16
CA ILE A 109 10.99 5.00 -5.43
C ILE A 109 10.73 6.22 -6.31
N ALA A 110 10.15 7.29 -5.76
CA ALA A 110 9.86 8.52 -6.50
C ALA A 110 11.14 9.16 -7.06
N SER A 111 12.24 9.12 -6.29
CA SER A 111 13.54 9.62 -6.72
C SER A 111 14.07 8.83 -7.92
N GLN A 112 13.97 7.50 -7.90
CA GLN A 112 14.38 6.66 -9.04
C GLN A 112 13.53 6.94 -10.28
N LEU A 113 12.22 7.11 -10.11
CA LEU A 113 11.32 7.45 -11.23
C LEU A 113 11.61 8.83 -11.80
N SER A 114 12.06 9.78 -11.00
CA SER A 114 12.42 11.13 -11.47
C SER A 114 13.65 11.17 -12.36
N ALA A 115 14.45 10.09 -12.42
CA ALA A 115 15.58 9.97 -13.35
C ALA A 115 15.14 9.78 -14.81
N PHE A 116 13.88 9.39 -15.05
CA PHE A 116 13.33 9.31 -16.41
C PHE A 116 12.90 10.70 -16.87
N ALA A 117 13.60 11.23 -17.89
CA ALA A 117 13.31 12.54 -18.44
C ALA A 117 11.97 12.62 -19.20
N ASP A 118 11.56 11.49 -19.79
CA ASP A 118 10.33 11.36 -20.57
C ASP A 118 9.30 10.53 -19.80
N PRO A 119 8.12 11.06 -19.49
CA PRO A 119 7.04 10.31 -18.84
C PRO A 119 6.63 9.04 -19.61
N ALA A 120 6.78 9.02 -20.93
CA ALA A 120 6.47 7.85 -21.75
C ALA A 120 7.46 6.67 -21.54
N GLN A 121 8.60 6.94 -20.93
CA GLN A 121 9.62 5.94 -20.61
C GLN A 121 9.52 5.41 -19.16
N LEU A 122 8.56 5.92 -18.39
CA LEU A 122 8.33 5.42 -17.03
C LEU A 122 7.98 3.92 -17.07
N PRO A 123 8.59 3.11 -16.19
CA PRO A 123 8.29 1.69 -16.14
C PRO A 123 6.83 1.47 -15.72
N ALA A 124 6.12 0.58 -16.42
CA ALA A 124 4.73 0.23 -16.08
C ALA A 124 4.64 -0.57 -14.78
N VAL A 125 5.70 -1.28 -14.40
CA VAL A 125 5.77 -2.09 -13.19
C VAL A 125 7.10 -1.89 -12.48
N LEU A 126 7.05 -1.74 -11.17
CA LEU A 126 8.20 -1.64 -10.29
C LEU A 126 8.24 -2.87 -9.38
N TYR A 127 9.41 -3.43 -9.21
CA TYR A 127 9.64 -4.57 -8.33
C TYR A 127 10.59 -4.17 -7.21
N GLY A 128 10.35 -4.70 -6.03
CA GLY A 128 11.22 -4.52 -4.86
C GLY A 128 11.39 -5.83 -4.11
N ASP A 129 12.51 -5.97 -3.42
CA ASP A 129 12.74 -7.09 -2.53
C ASP A 129 11.83 -7.00 -1.30
N THR A 130 11.49 -8.15 -0.73
CA THR A 130 10.63 -8.27 0.45
C THR A 130 11.36 -9.01 1.55
N HIS A 131 11.27 -8.53 2.78
CA HIS A 131 11.69 -9.26 3.96
C HIS A 131 10.50 -10.04 4.54
N LEU A 132 10.67 -11.34 4.72
CA LEU A 132 9.74 -12.16 5.49
C LEU A 132 10.14 -12.05 6.95
N VAL A 133 9.15 -11.79 7.80
CA VAL A 133 9.32 -11.67 9.25
C VAL A 133 8.31 -12.59 9.94
N ASP A 134 8.61 -12.96 11.20
CA ASP A 134 7.65 -13.66 12.05
C ASP A 134 6.58 -12.68 12.60
N ASP A 135 5.64 -13.20 13.39
CA ASP A 135 4.55 -12.41 14.01
C ASP A 135 5.08 -11.31 14.96
N ARG A 136 6.31 -11.44 15.45
CA ARG A 136 7.01 -10.46 16.29
C ARG A 136 7.78 -9.42 15.49
N GLY A 137 7.83 -9.58 14.15
CA GLY A 137 8.60 -8.71 13.26
C GLY A 137 10.09 -9.08 13.15
N THR A 138 10.50 -10.25 13.66
CA THR A 138 11.87 -10.73 13.56
C THR A 138 12.15 -11.18 12.13
N PHE A 139 13.28 -10.75 11.57
CA PHE A 139 13.67 -11.13 10.21
C PHE A 139 13.90 -12.65 10.11
N LEU A 140 13.25 -13.27 9.14
CA LEU A 140 13.40 -14.69 8.81
C LEU A 140 14.28 -14.88 7.58
N ARG A 141 13.94 -14.22 6.49
CA ARG A 141 14.68 -14.29 5.22
C ARG A 141 14.29 -13.17 4.27
N ALA A 142 15.17 -12.82 3.34
CA ALA A 142 14.82 -12.00 2.20
C ALA A 142 14.11 -12.85 1.13
N ARG A 143 13.08 -12.28 0.50
CA ARG A 143 12.47 -12.79 -0.71
C ARG A 143 12.82 -11.84 -1.84
N ARG A 144 13.71 -12.29 -2.72
CA ARG A 144 14.03 -11.55 -3.95
C ARG A 144 13.04 -11.95 -5.04
N LEU A 145 12.48 -10.97 -5.69
CA LEU A 145 11.66 -11.17 -6.87
C LEU A 145 12.57 -11.22 -8.09
N SER A 146 12.36 -12.21 -8.96
CA SER A 146 13.00 -12.29 -10.27
C SER A 146 11.89 -12.12 -11.31
N PRO A 147 11.53 -10.87 -11.66
CA PRO A 147 10.50 -10.63 -12.64
C PRO A 147 10.94 -11.16 -14.02
N PRO A 148 10.02 -11.60 -14.88
CA PRO A 148 10.35 -11.97 -16.25
C PRO A 148 10.88 -10.74 -17.00
N GLU A 149 11.77 -10.94 -17.96
CA GLU A 149 12.31 -9.86 -18.81
C GLU A 149 11.21 -9.11 -19.57
N GLN A 150 10.12 -9.81 -19.90
CA GLN A 150 8.93 -9.24 -20.52
C GLN A 150 7.69 -9.78 -19.82
N LEU A 151 6.85 -8.90 -19.32
CA LEU A 151 5.53 -9.26 -18.81
C LEU A 151 4.63 -9.69 -19.97
N ARG A 152 4.03 -10.87 -19.86
CA ARG A 152 3.03 -11.39 -20.79
C ARG A 152 1.66 -11.42 -20.10
N ARG A 153 0.60 -11.42 -20.90
CA ARG A 153 -0.79 -11.34 -20.40
C ARG A 153 -1.20 -12.51 -19.48
N HIS A 154 -0.35 -13.53 -19.33
CA HIS A 154 -0.60 -14.73 -18.51
C HIS A 154 0.45 -14.95 -17.42
N ASP A 155 1.32 -13.98 -17.17
CA ASP A 155 2.36 -14.04 -16.13
C ASP A 155 1.86 -13.51 -14.80
#